data_ffa450522b6bcd706a818640d8ae58e5
#
_entry.id   ffa450522b6bcd706a818640d8ae58e5
#
_cell.length_a   1.000
_cell.length_b   1.000
_cell.length_c   1.000
_cell.angle_alpha   90.00
_cell.angle_beta   90.00
_cell.angle_gamma   90.00
#
_symmetry.space_group_name_H-M   'P 1'
#
loop_
_entity.id
_entity.type
_entity.pdbx_description
1 polymer ?
#
loop_
_entity_poly.entity_id
_entity_poly.type
_entity_poly.pdbx_seq_one_letter_code
_entity_poly.pdbx_strand_id
1 'polypeptide(L)'
;EQMVNTYDVFQPIDTNIEKLIDEDYNLPSFTLTYLPNFDENLQIRFGMSKTIARPTFRELSPTLFIDVDTDRVVSGSLFLENSEIDNIDLRVEYYWGFNQFLTAGLFMKDITKPIEEVVNESGDLIITSYQNVPSAELTGFEIEYERVFEDLLPKSDWGSTKEFVVKVNFTATDSEVIVNQGDTYINPQGSTVDANSLFANGRDTRLQGQSEEIANLQIGWDDLQNGSQATLIVNYVSDRVRARGIDVLPDIYEEPPLLVDFVYSRAINLDSLENDLKISLELRNILDEEYYASMADTVIYDQYNLGTSVSLGFKYSF
;
A
#
# COMPACT_ATOMS: atom_id res chain seq x y z
N GLU A 1 27.74 43.72 -9.32
CA GLU A 1 26.48 42.99 -9.62
C GLU A 1 26.74 42.09 -10.82
N GLN A 2 27.04 40.82 -10.58
CA GLN A 2 27.04 39.81 -11.64
C GLN A 2 25.59 39.29 -11.76
N MET A 3 24.91 39.63 -12.84
CA MET A 3 23.72 38.94 -13.24
C MET A 3 24.07 37.46 -13.48
N VAL A 4 23.63 36.58 -12.61
CA VAL A 4 23.65 35.15 -12.88
C VAL A 4 22.61 34.92 -13.96
N ASN A 5 23.07 34.52 -15.12
CA ASN A 5 22.24 34.24 -16.27
C ASN A 5 21.50 32.92 -16.01
N THR A 6 20.25 32.97 -15.62
CA THR A 6 19.38 31.83 -15.33
C THR A 6 19.07 30.96 -16.56
N TYR A 7 19.72 31.14 -17.69
CA TYR A 7 19.48 30.42 -18.93
C TYR A 7 20.36 29.17 -19.13
N ASP A 8 21.35 28.94 -18.27
CA ASP A 8 22.24 27.77 -18.39
C ASP A 8 21.66 26.47 -17.76
N VAL A 9 20.47 26.52 -17.18
CA VAL A 9 19.82 25.32 -16.58
C VAL A 9 19.12 24.46 -17.63
N PHE A 10 18.84 24.98 -18.82
CA PHE A 10 18.36 24.23 -19.95
C PHE A 10 19.49 23.94 -20.95
N GLN A 11 20.38 23.03 -20.58
CA GLN A 11 21.10 22.33 -21.66
C GLN A 11 20.06 21.59 -22.48
N PRO A 12 20.04 21.75 -23.83
CA PRO A 12 19.17 20.92 -24.64
C PRO A 12 19.53 19.47 -24.34
N ILE A 13 18.55 18.70 -23.87
CA ILE A 13 18.69 17.25 -23.71
C ILE A 13 19.27 16.76 -25.03
N ASP A 14 20.44 16.13 -24.97
CA ASP A 14 21.07 15.58 -26.19
C ASP A 14 20.01 14.69 -26.84
N THR A 15 19.59 15.07 -28.05
CA THR A 15 18.52 14.39 -28.80
C THR A 15 18.91 12.96 -29.21
N ASN A 16 20.08 12.50 -28.80
CA ASN A 16 20.55 11.11 -28.95
C ASN A 16 20.06 10.17 -27.83
N ILE A 17 19.13 10.56 -26.95
CA ILE A 17 18.44 9.63 -26.07
C ILE A 17 17.43 8.81 -26.93
N GLU A 18 17.96 7.94 -27.80
CA GLU A 18 17.13 7.19 -28.72
C GLU A 18 16.36 6.05 -28.05
N LYS A 19 16.72 5.61 -26.84
CA LYS A 19 16.04 4.51 -26.15
C LYS A 19 16.23 4.60 -24.64
N LEU A 20 15.26 5.14 -23.93
CA LEU A 20 15.28 5.13 -22.47
C LEU A 20 15.08 3.72 -21.90
N ILE A 21 14.09 2.97 -22.43
CA ILE A 21 13.82 1.58 -22.08
C ILE A 21 13.33 0.86 -23.33
N ASP A 22 14.11 -0.07 -23.85
CA ASP A 22 13.71 -0.95 -24.96
C ASP A 22 14.28 -2.35 -24.69
N GLU A 23 13.56 -3.11 -23.88
CA GLU A 23 13.98 -4.41 -23.38
C GLU A 23 12.89 -5.45 -23.59
N ASP A 24 13.30 -6.64 -24.01
CA ASP A 24 12.44 -7.82 -24.15
C ASP A 24 12.55 -8.69 -22.89
N TYR A 25 11.42 -9.08 -22.31
CA TYR A 25 11.35 -9.90 -21.12
C TYR A 25 10.70 -11.25 -21.38
N ASN A 26 11.27 -12.29 -20.80
CA ASN A 26 10.64 -13.59 -20.68
C ASN A 26 10.05 -13.70 -19.26
N LEU A 27 8.72 -13.72 -19.17
CA LEU A 27 7.97 -13.68 -17.90
C LEU A 27 7.22 -15.01 -17.69
N PRO A 28 7.91 -16.09 -17.34
CA PRO A 28 7.29 -17.39 -17.08
C PRO A 28 6.44 -17.32 -15.80
N SER A 29 5.34 -18.08 -15.81
CA SER A 29 4.54 -18.32 -14.61
C SER A 29 4.10 -19.76 -14.54
N PHE A 30 4.03 -20.29 -13.32
CA PHE A 30 3.55 -21.63 -13.02
C PHE A 30 2.66 -21.57 -11.79
N THR A 31 1.51 -22.23 -11.86
CA THR A 31 0.61 -22.37 -10.72
C THR A 31 0.15 -23.82 -10.61
N LEU A 32 0.22 -24.39 -9.43
CA LEU A 32 -0.29 -25.71 -9.08
C LEU A 32 -1.36 -25.56 -8.01
N THR A 33 -2.55 -26.12 -8.28
CA THR A 33 -3.61 -26.20 -7.28
C THR A 33 -3.85 -27.68 -6.96
N TYR A 34 -3.78 -28.01 -5.69
CA TYR A 34 -4.08 -29.35 -5.17
C TYR A 34 -5.38 -29.32 -4.38
N LEU A 35 -6.33 -30.18 -4.78
CA LEU A 35 -7.62 -30.40 -4.13
C LEU A 35 -7.58 -31.82 -3.53
N PRO A 36 -7.42 -31.96 -2.20
CA PRO A 36 -7.32 -33.27 -1.57
C PRO A 36 -8.65 -34.02 -1.64
N ASN A 37 -8.63 -35.31 -2.03
CA ASN A 37 -9.83 -36.14 -2.10
C ASN A 37 -10.47 -36.43 -0.73
N PHE A 38 -9.74 -36.22 0.38
CA PHE A 38 -10.22 -36.46 1.74
C PHE A 38 -11.03 -35.32 2.32
N ASP A 39 -10.90 -34.11 1.76
CA ASP A 39 -11.66 -32.91 2.18
C ASP A 39 -11.81 -31.97 0.98
N GLU A 40 -13.01 -31.85 0.47
CA GLU A 40 -13.34 -31.01 -0.70
C GLU A 40 -13.35 -29.49 -0.37
N ASN A 41 -13.32 -29.15 0.92
CA ASN A 41 -13.25 -27.77 1.37
C ASN A 41 -11.81 -27.22 1.44
N LEU A 42 -10.81 -28.11 1.38
CA LEU A 42 -9.40 -27.77 1.46
C LEU A 42 -8.81 -27.59 0.08
N GLN A 43 -8.07 -26.49 -0.09
CA GLN A 43 -7.32 -26.20 -1.30
C GLN A 43 -5.91 -25.74 -0.94
N ILE A 44 -4.92 -26.25 -1.66
CA ILE A 44 -3.52 -25.82 -1.51
C ILE A 44 -3.05 -25.33 -2.86
N ARG A 45 -2.50 -24.10 -2.88
CA ARG A 45 -1.95 -23.50 -4.10
C ARG A 45 -0.47 -23.22 -3.92
N PHE A 46 0.29 -23.53 -4.94
CA PHE A 46 1.67 -23.12 -5.09
C PHE A 46 1.81 -22.32 -6.38
N GLY A 47 2.45 -21.17 -6.31
CA GLY A 47 2.72 -20.30 -7.44
C GLY A 47 4.19 -19.93 -7.52
N MET A 48 4.71 -19.79 -8.73
CA MET A 48 5.97 -19.11 -9.00
C MET A 48 5.86 -18.34 -10.31
N SER A 49 6.41 -17.13 -10.33
CA SER A 49 6.33 -16.29 -11.51
C SER A 49 7.45 -15.25 -11.54
N LYS A 50 7.83 -14.87 -12.74
CA LYS A 50 8.65 -13.68 -12.97
C LYS A 50 7.76 -12.54 -13.48
N THR A 51 7.86 -11.37 -12.88
CA THR A 51 7.12 -10.18 -13.25
C THR A 51 8.06 -8.98 -13.38
N ILE A 52 7.57 -7.88 -13.97
CA ILE A 52 8.32 -6.63 -14.06
C ILE A 52 7.48 -5.46 -13.54
N ALA A 53 8.15 -4.49 -12.91
CA ALA A 53 7.60 -3.19 -12.63
C ALA A 53 8.31 -2.15 -13.51
N ARG A 54 7.53 -1.35 -14.23
CA ARG A 54 8.07 -0.30 -15.11
C ARG A 54 7.96 1.05 -14.41
N PRO A 55 8.97 1.92 -14.57
CA PRO A 55 8.84 3.30 -14.13
C PRO A 55 7.59 3.95 -14.73
N THR A 56 6.90 4.73 -13.95
CA THR A 56 5.78 5.54 -14.43
C THR A 56 6.29 6.73 -15.25
N PHE A 57 5.42 7.33 -16.04
CA PHE A 57 5.78 8.53 -16.80
C PHE A 57 6.27 9.68 -15.91
N ARG A 58 5.70 9.82 -14.71
CA ARG A 58 6.08 10.82 -13.72
C ARG A 58 7.51 10.58 -13.20
N GLU A 59 7.86 9.34 -12.90
CA GLU A 59 9.19 8.95 -12.43
C GLU A 59 10.27 9.14 -13.50
N LEU A 60 9.92 9.02 -14.78
CA LEU A 60 10.84 9.22 -15.90
C LEU A 60 10.96 10.69 -16.33
N SER A 61 10.01 11.56 -15.99
CA SER A 61 10.00 12.94 -16.47
C SER A 61 11.02 13.82 -15.74
N PRO A 62 12.07 14.34 -16.39
CA PRO A 62 13.07 15.17 -15.72
C PRO A 62 12.58 16.60 -15.48
N THR A 63 11.32 16.88 -15.77
CA THR A 63 10.74 18.21 -15.59
C THR A 63 10.45 18.45 -14.11
N LEU A 64 10.98 19.54 -13.57
CA LEU A 64 10.65 19.99 -12.23
C LEU A 64 9.16 20.40 -12.15
N PHE A 65 8.45 19.88 -11.19
CA PHE A 65 7.10 20.30 -10.86
C PHE A 65 6.89 20.31 -9.36
N ILE A 66 5.90 21.06 -8.91
CA ILE A 66 5.49 21.07 -7.51
C ILE A 66 4.33 20.08 -7.36
N ASP A 67 4.49 19.13 -6.48
CA ASP A 67 3.42 18.24 -6.06
C ASP A 67 2.46 19.02 -5.17
N VAL A 68 1.21 19.17 -5.63
CA VAL A 68 0.22 20.02 -4.94
C VAL A 68 -0.28 19.43 -3.63
N ASP A 69 -0.13 18.13 -3.44
CA ASP A 69 -0.57 17.45 -2.21
C ASP A 69 0.47 17.54 -1.09
N THR A 70 1.74 17.66 -1.47
CA THR A 70 2.86 17.65 -0.52
C THR A 70 3.71 18.92 -0.53
N ASP A 71 3.41 19.89 -1.41
CA ASP A 71 4.20 21.11 -1.67
C ASP A 71 5.68 20.83 -2.01
N ARG A 72 6.01 19.60 -2.43
CA ARG A 72 7.37 19.20 -2.76
C ARG A 72 7.73 19.49 -4.21
N VAL A 73 8.98 19.89 -4.42
CA VAL A 73 9.56 19.93 -5.76
C VAL A 73 9.97 18.52 -6.15
N VAL A 74 9.43 18.02 -7.26
CA VAL A 74 9.67 16.67 -7.76
C VAL A 74 10.31 16.75 -9.15
N SER A 75 11.30 15.87 -9.39
CA SER A 75 11.93 15.68 -10.69
C SER A 75 12.13 14.19 -10.92
N GLY A 76 11.57 13.64 -12.00
CA GLY A 76 11.86 12.27 -12.39
C GLY A 76 13.31 12.09 -12.85
N SER A 77 13.68 10.83 -13.07
CA SER A 77 15.01 10.42 -13.55
C SER A 77 14.91 9.68 -14.89
N LEU A 78 15.66 10.14 -15.89
CA LEU A 78 15.75 9.47 -17.20
C LEU A 78 16.58 8.17 -17.15
N PHE A 79 17.24 7.91 -16.03
CA PHE A 79 18.17 6.79 -15.87
C PHE A 79 17.54 5.58 -15.19
N LEU A 80 16.22 5.61 -14.95
CA LEU A 80 15.51 4.48 -14.36
C LEU A 80 15.44 3.31 -15.31
N GLU A 81 15.62 2.13 -14.74
CA GLU A 81 15.47 0.84 -15.40
C GLU A 81 14.23 0.12 -14.88
N ASN A 82 13.75 -0.89 -15.63
CA ASN A 82 12.67 -1.74 -15.14
C ASN A 82 13.14 -2.59 -13.95
N SER A 83 12.27 -2.79 -12.97
CA SER A 83 12.50 -3.76 -11.90
C SER A 83 12.03 -5.13 -12.34
N GLU A 84 12.81 -6.17 -12.10
CA GLU A 84 12.42 -7.57 -12.29
C GLU A 84 12.11 -8.20 -10.93
N ILE A 85 11.05 -9.00 -10.87
CA ILE A 85 10.57 -9.57 -9.61
C ILE A 85 10.35 -11.07 -9.81
N ASP A 86 11.09 -11.88 -9.08
CA ASP A 86 10.86 -13.32 -8.94
C ASP A 86 9.95 -13.57 -7.74
N ASN A 87 8.81 -14.22 -7.96
CA ASN A 87 7.78 -14.43 -6.95
C ASN A 87 7.61 -15.92 -6.67
N ILE A 88 7.48 -16.27 -5.39
CA ILE A 88 7.09 -17.61 -4.91
C ILE A 88 5.98 -17.45 -3.87
N ASP A 89 4.90 -18.20 -4.04
CA ASP A 89 3.73 -18.14 -3.19
C ASP A 89 3.28 -19.56 -2.81
N LEU A 90 2.91 -19.75 -1.54
CA LEU A 90 2.25 -20.95 -1.05
C LEU A 90 1.02 -20.52 -0.24
N ARG A 91 -0.17 -21.01 -0.62
CA ARG A 91 -1.42 -20.66 0.06
C ARG A 91 -2.22 -21.92 0.38
N VAL A 92 -2.75 -21.94 1.59
CA VAL A 92 -3.69 -22.95 2.08
C VAL A 92 -5.03 -22.28 2.33
N GLU A 93 -6.09 -22.82 1.79
CA GLU A 93 -7.43 -22.25 1.83
C GLU A 93 -8.41 -23.31 2.32
N TYR A 94 -9.26 -22.96 3.28
CA TYR A 94 -10.30 -23.81 3.79
C TYR A 94 -11.65 -23.10 3.74
N TYR A 95 -12.61 -23.68 3.03
CA TYR A 95 -13.92 -23.11 2.78
C TYR A 95 -15.00 -23.97 3.46
N TRP A 96 -15.72 -23.44 4.43
CA TRP A 96 -16.82 -24.18 5.11
C TRP A 96 -18.22 -23.68 4.78
N GLY A 97 -18.34 -22.71 3.87
CA GLY A 97 -19.61 -22.17 3.40
C GLY A 97 -19.42 -21.04 2.39
N PHE A 98 -20.54 -20.51 1.91
CA PHE A 98 -20.52 -19.35 1.03
C PHE A 98 -20.01 -18.12 1.80
N ASN A 99 -18.96 -17.45 1.29
CA ASN A 99 -18.27 -16.34 1.95
C ASN A 99 -17.82 -16.68 3.38
N GLN A 100 -17.43 -17.93 3.63
CA GLN A 100 -16.89 -18.36 4.92
C GLN A 100 -15.62 -19.17 4.67
N PHE A 101 -14.48 -18.64 5.05
CA PHE A 101 -13.19 -19.26 4.77
C PHE A 101 -12.12 -18.83 5.76
N LEU A 102 -11.06 -19.61 5.81
CA LEU A 102 -9.76 -19.27 6.39
C LEU A 102 -8.71 -19.52 5.33
N THR A 103 -7.89 -18.54 5.09
CA THR A 103 -6.71 -18.70 4.24
C THR A 103 -5.45 -18.33 5.00
N ALA A 104 -4.36 -19.03 4.68
CA ALA A 104 -3.02 -18.71 5.17
C ALA A 104 -2.06 -18.81 4.00
N GLY A 105 -1.28 -17.78 3.78
CA GLY A 105 -0.31 -17.67 2.70
C GLY A 105 1.10 -17.35 3.21
N LEU A 106 2.11 -17.88 2.52
CA LEU A 106 3.50 -17.48 2.63
C LEU A 106 3.95 -16.99 1.27
N PHE A 107 4.70 -15.90 1.23
CA PHE A 107 5.21 -15.35 -0.02
C PHE A 107 6.66 -14.89 0.12
N MET A 108 7.37 -14.94 -0.98
CA MET A 108 8.74 -14.45 -1.12
C MET A 108 8.89 -13.74 -2.46
N LYS A 109 9.62 -12.63 -2.47
CA LYS A 109 9.91 -11.85 -3.66
C LYS A 109 11.37 -11.44 -3.65
N ASP A 110 12.08 -11.77 -4.73
CA ASP A 110 13.40 -11.23 -5.03
C ASP A 110 13.25 -10.15 -6.09
N ILE A 111 13.67 -8.94 -5.79
CA ILE A 111 13.47 -7.77 -6.63
C ILE A 111 14.83 -7.25 -7.09
N THR A 112 15.07 -7.30 -8.38
CA THR A 112 16.24 -6.69 -9.01
C THR A 112 15.89 -5.26 -9.43
N LYS A 113 16.74 -4.31 -9.06
CA LYS A 113 16.59 -2.87 -9.38
C LYS A 113 15.25 -2.27 -8.94
N PRO A 114 14.80 -2.44 -7.68
CA PRO A 114 13.63 -1.74 -7.22
C PRO A 114 13.81 -0.23 -7.35
N ILE A 115 12.73 0.47 -7.70
CA ILE A 115 12.71 1.93 -7.81
C ILE A 115 12.32 2.50 -6.45
N GLU A 116 13.16 3.37 -5.91
CA GLU A 116 12.90 4.09 -4.66
C GLU A 116 12.80 5.60 -4.90
N GLU A 117 11.86 6.24 -4.19
CA GLU A 117 11.80 7.69 -4.07
C GLU A 117 12.91 8.17 -3.15
N VAL A 118 13.64 9.17 -3.60
CA VAL A 118 14.76 9.73 -2.86
C VAL A 118 14.62 11.23 -2.69
N VAL A 119 15.11 11.73 -1.57
CA VAL A 119 15.15 13.16 -1.29
C VAL A 119 16.59 13.62 -1.15
N ASN A 120 16.91 14.71 -1.85
CA ASN A 120 18.21 15.34 -1.78
C ASN A 120 18.08 16.84 -1.57
N GLU A 121 19.14 17.45 -1.06
CA GLU A 121 19.25 18.90 -0.91
C GLU A 121 19.86 19.51 -2.16
N SER A 122 19.23 20.55 -2.71
CA SER A 122 19.74 21.33 -3.81
C SER A 122 19.63 22.83 -3.51
N GLY A 123 20.67 23.39 -2.96
CA GLY A 123 20.66 24.76 -2.41
C GLY A 123 19.74 24.84 -1.18
N ASP A 124 18.71 25.68 -1.24
CA ASP A 124 17.73 25.83 -0.15
C ASP A 124 16.46 24.97 -0.36
N LEU A 125 16.47 24.09 -1.35
CA LEU A 125 15.30 23.26 -1.70
C LEU A 125 15.58 21.78 -1.44
N ILE A 126 14.57 21.09 -0.90
CA ILE A 126 14.53 19.64 -0.88
C ILE A 126 13.82 19.17 -2.15
N ILE A 127 14.53 18.39 -2.96
CA ILE A 127 14.03 17.86 -4.21
C ILE A 127 13.79 16.36 -4.05
N THR A 128 12.58 15.94 -4.40
CA THR A 128 12.22 14.52 -4.53
C THR A 128 12.58 14.03 -5.93
N SER A 129 13.19 12.87 -6.02
CA SER A 129 13.49 12.19 -7.28
C SER A 129 13.39 10.68 -7.13
N TYR A 130 13.82 9.93 -8.14
CA TYR A 130 13.70 8.46 -8.17
C TYR A 130 15.00 7.85 -8.67
N GLN A 131 15.31 6.67 -8.12
CA GLN A 131 16.47 5.88 -8.55
C GLN A 131 16.22 4.39 -8.35
N ASN A 132 16.94 3.55 -9.10
CA ASN A 132 16.97 2.13 -8.81
C ASN A 132 18.02 1.85 -7.74
N VAL A 133 17.67 1.05 -6.74
CA VAL A 133 18.64 0.44 -5.84
C VAL A 133 19.03 -0.95 -6.36
N PRO A 134 20.15 -1.56 -5.93
CA PRO A 134 20.66 -2.79 -6.56
C PRO A 134 19.68 -3.95 -6.52
N SER A 135 19.23 -4.34 -5.35
CA SER A 135 18.27 -5.42 -5.16
C SER A 135 17.54 -5.30 -3.82
N ALA A 136 16.43 -6.01 -3.69
CA ALA A 136 15.73 -6.17 -2.41
C ALA A 136 15.09 -7.56 -2.33
N GLU A 137 14.98 -8.06 -1.11
CA GLU A 137 14.22 -9.26 -0.77
C GLU A 137 13.01 -8.85 0.08
N LEU A 138 11.91 -9.58 -0.10
CA LEU A 138 10.70 -9.40 0.67
C LEU A 138 10.09 -10.77 0.96
N THR A 139 9.87 -11.07 2.23
CA THR A 139 9.20 -12.28 2.68
C THR A 139 8.05 -11.93 3.60
N GLY A 140 7.02 -12.75 3.62
CA GLY A 140 5.92 -12.48 4.51
C GLY A 140 4.92 -13.61 4.58
N PHE A 141 3.96 -13.40 5.47
CA PHE A 141 2.78 -14.26 5.56
C PHE A 141 1.52 -13.42 5.64
N GLU A 142 0.42 -13.99 5.18
CA GLU A 142 -0.91 -13.40 5.30
C GLU A 142 -1.91 -14.42 5.82
N ILE A 143 -2.87 -13.93 6.60
CA ILE A 143 -4.02 -14.70 7.08
C ILE A 143 -5.27 -13.90 6.74
N GLU A 144 -6.26 -14.57 6.18
CA GLU A 144 -7.58 -14.00 5.92
C GLU A 144 -8.64 -14.94 6.47
N TYR A 145 -9.58 -14.37 7.21
CA TYR A 145 -10.67 -15.09 7.83
C TYR A 145 -11.98 -14.36 7.61
N GLU A 146 -12.97 -15.07 7.10
CA GLU A 146 -14.35 -14.57 7.01
C GLU A 146 -15.30 -15.61 7.54
N ARG A 147 -16.17 -15.20 8.46
CA ARG A 147 -17.20 -16.09 9.01
C ARG A 147 -18.48 -15.35 9.37
N VAL A 148 -19.59 -16.04 9.08
CA VAL A 148 -20.93 -15.67 9.49
C VAL A 148 -21.37 -16.59 10.65
N PHE A 149 -21.86 -16.02 11.74
CA PHE A 149 -22.33 -16.72 12.91
C PHE A 149 -23.85 -16.49 13.05
N GLU A 150 -24.64 -17.49 12.70
CA GLU A 150 -26.10 -17.41 12.69
C GLU A 150 -26.72 -17.43 14.10
N ASP A 151 -26.07 -18.09 15.08
CA ASP A 151 -26.58 -18.33 16.42
C ASP A 151 -25.77 -17.65 17.54
N LEU A 152 -24.91 -16.69 17.24
CA LEU A 152 -24.05 -16.04 18.23
C LEU A 152 -24.83 -15.10 19.15
N LEU A 153 -25.89 -14.49 18.64
CA LEU A 153 -26.72 -13.56 19.41
C LEU A 153 -27.86 -14.30 20.10
N PRO A 154 -28.26 -13.85 21.31
CA PRO A 154 -29.41 -14.47 22.00
C PRO A 154 -30.65 -14.46 21.12
N LYS A 155 -31.42 -15.56 21.11
CA LYS A 155 -32.72 -15.68 20.45
C LYS A 155 -33.80 -14.84 21.14
N SER A 156 -33.54 -13.54 21.22
CA SER A 156 -34.49 -12.49 21.60
C SER A 156 -35.13 -11.89 20.35
N ASP A 157 -36.21 -11.18 20.48
CA ASP A 157 -36.85 -10.48 19.35
C ASP A 157 -35.91 -9.62 18.53
N TRP A 158 -34.83 -9.12 19.16
CA TRP A 158 -33.79 -8.32 18.50
C TRP A 158 -32.73 -9.15 17.79
N GLY A 159 -32.33 -10.28 18.35
CA GLY A 159 -31.19 -11.09 17.83
C GLY A 159 -31.57 -12.23 16.89
N SER A 160 -32.86 -12.63 16.85
CA SER A 160 -33.32 -13.85 16.17
C SER A 160 -33.17 -13.81 14.63
N THR A 161 -33.03 -12.64 14.04
CA THR A 161 -32.95 -12.45 12.59
C THR A 161 -31.56 -11.93 12.13
N LYS A 162 -30.62 -11.78 13.07
CA LYS A 162 -29.30 -11.21 12.81
C LYS A 162 -28.23 -12.27 12.68
N GLU A 163 -27.46 -12.14 11.64
CA GLU A 163 -26.23 -12.89 11.40
C GLU A 163 -25.03 -12.01 11.81
N PHE A 164 -24.20 -12.53 12.68
CA PHE A 164 -22.99 -11.80 13.09
C PHE A 164 -21.85 -12.13 12.14
N VAL A 165 -21.19 -11.11 11.61
CA VAL A 165 -20.13 -11.23 10.60
C VAL A 165 -18.81 -10.76 11.18
N VAL A 166 -17.78 -11.57 10.98
CA VAL A 166 -16.39 -11.23 11.32
C VAL A 166 -15.54 -11.44 10.09
N LYS A 167 -14.78 -10.41 9.71
CA LYS A 167 -13.74 -10.47 8.67
C LYS A 167 -12.44 -9.94 9.24
N VAL A 168 -11.38 -10.71 9.04
CA VAL A 168 -10.02 -10.37 9.48
C VAL A 168 -9.08 -10.60 8.32
N ASN A 169 -8.20 -9.64 8.08
CA ASN A 169 -7.04 -9.80 7.23
C ASN A 169 -5.83 -9.31 8.02
N PHE A 170 -4.77 -10.10 8.02
CA PHE A 170 -3.49 -9.73 8.64
C PHE A 170 -2.35 -10.15 7.74
N THR A 171 -1.44 -9.23 7.50
CA THR A 171 -0.22 -9.45 6.73
C THR A 171 0.97 -8.99 7.56
N ALA A 172 1.97 -9.85 7.67
CA ALA A 172 3.28 -9.48 8.22
C ALA A 172 4.35 -9.71 7.17
N THR A 173 5.23 -8.72 7.02
CA THR A 173 6.26 -8.68 5.97
C THR A 173 7.58 -8.27 6.58
N ASP A 174 8.64 -8.91 6.13
CA ASP A 174 10.02 -8.49 6.36
C ASP A 174 10.64 -8.18 5.01
N SER A 175 11.31 -7.04 4.89
CA SER A 175 11.93 -6.61 3.64
C SER A 175 13.29 -5.98 3.89
N GLU A 176 14.22 -6.21 2.97
CA GLU A 176 15.57 -5.66 3.05
C GLU A 176 16.07 -5.29 1.65
N VAL A 177 16.59 -4.06 1.51
CA VAL A 177 17.39 -3.67 0.36
C VAL A 177 18.79 -4.21 0.55
N ILE A 178 19.27 -5.00 -0.41
CA ILE A 178 20.54 -5.68 -0.35
C ILE A 178 21.55 -4.93 -1.21
N VAL A 179 22.66 -4.56 -0.58
CA VAL A 179 23.80 -3.92 -1.24
C VAL A 179 25.06 -4.71 -0.96
N ASN A 180 25.67 -5.23 -2.02
CA ASN A 180 26.94 -5.94 -1.92
C ASN A 180 28.14 -5.02 -2.16
N GLN A 181 29.30 -5.47 -1.77
CA GLN A 181 30.53 -4.73 -2.02
C GLN A 181 30.77 -4.56 -3.53
N GLY A 182 30.84 -3.31 -3.98
CA GLY A 182 31.07 -2.96 -5.39
C GLY A 182 29.77 -2.72 -6.18
N ASP A 183 28.60 -2.89 -5.57
CA ASP A 183 27.33 -2.47 -6.19
C ASP A 183 27.31 -0.94 -6.39
N THR A 184 26.75 -0.54 -7.51
CA THR A 184 26.59 0.85 -7.87
C THR A 184 25.18 1.12 -8.33
N TYR A 185 24.75 2.35 -8.22
CA TYR A 185 23.50 2.84 -8.80
C TYR A 185 23.76 4.12 -9.62
N ILE A 186 22.81 4.46 -10.48
CA ILE A 186 22.83 5.72 -11.22
C ILE A 186 21.91 6.68 -10.49
N ASN A 187 22.50 7.79 -9.98
CA ASN A 187 21.72 8.81 -9.31
C ASN A 187 20.85 9.62 -10.32
N PRO A 188 19.89 10.43 -9.86
CA PRO A 188 19.05 11.22 -10.76
C PRO A 188 19.79 12.18 -11.68
N GLN A 189 21.04 12.51 -11.38
CA GLN A 189 21.91 13.36 -12.21
C GLN A 189 22.72 12.57 -13.25
N GLY A 190 22.54 11.23 -13.30
CA GLY A 190 23.23 10.36 -14.26
C GLY A 190 24.63 9.94 -13.87
N SER A 191 25.04 10.16 -12.62
CA SER A 191 26.35 9.74 -12.13
C SER A 191 26.28 8.36 -11.49
N THR A 192 27.29 7.52 -11.76
CA THR A 192 27.46 6.23 -11.09
C THR A 192 28.02 6.45 -9.68
N VAL A 193 27.32 5.96 -8.68
CA VAL A 193 27.63 6.12 -7.26
C VAL A 193 27.75 4.76 -6.58
N ASP A 194 28.62 4.63 -5.58
CA ASP A 194 28.69 3.43 -4.74
C ASP A 194 27.41 3.25 -3.94
N ALA A 195 26.74 2.12 -4.11
CA ALA A 195 25.45 1.84 -3.49
C ALA A 195 25.55 1.74 -1.95
N ASN A 196 26.72 1.43 -1.39
CA ASN A 196 26.90 1.42 0.06
C ASN A 196 26.71 2.80 0.70
N SER A 197 26.82 3.88 -0.07
CA SER A 197 26.54 5.23 0.43
C SER A 197 25.08 5.47 0.81
N LEU A 198 24.13 4.75 0.21
CA LEU A 198 22.70 4.85 0.52
C LEU A 198 22.38 4.39 1.94
N PHE A 199 23.10 3.38 2.43
CA PHE A 199 22.85 2.74 3.73
C PHE A 199 24.01 2.98 4.72
N ALA A 200 24.84 3.99 4.46
CA ALA A 200 25.88 4.38 5.38
C ALA A 200 25.31 4.82 6.74
N ASN A 201 26.10 4.63 7.80
CA ASN A 201 25.76 5.05 9.17
C ASN A 201 24.56 4.31 9.82
N GLY A 202 24.24 3.09 9.38
CA GLY A 202 23.20 2.27 9.99
C GLY A 202 21.78 2.73 9.65
N ARG A 203 21.59 3.27 8.47
CA ARG A 203 20.26 3.59 7.94
C ARG A 203 19.40 2.34 7.81
N ASP A 204 18.11 2.55 7.85
CA ASP A 204 17.09 1.53 7.65
C ASP A 204 17.22 0.88 6.27
N THR A 205 17.26 -0.45 6.23
CA THR A 205 17.35 -1.24 4.98
C THR A 205 16.00 -1.73 4.50
N ARG A 206 14.91 -1.45 5.21
CA ARG A 206 13.55 -1.83 4.76
C ARG A 206 13.25 -1.24 3.38
N LEU A 207 12.55 -2.01 2.55
CA LEU A 207 12.09 -1.54 1.24
C LEU A 207 11.11 -0.38 1.42
N GLN A 208 11.29 0.67 0.66
CA GLN A 208 10.43 1.84 0.70
C GLN A 208 8.95 1.50 0.43
N GLY A 209 8.06 2.14 1.17
CA GLY A 209 6.61 1.94 1.06
C GLY A 209 6.10 0.63 1.68
N GLN A 210 7.00 -0.21 2.21
CA GLN A 210 6.66 -1.49 2.82
C GLN A 210 6.47 -1.34 4.33
N SER A 211 5.24 -1.54 4.80
CA SER A 211 4.94 -1.69 6.23
C SER A 211 5.17 -3.13 6.67
N GLU A 212 5.71 -3.31 7.87
CA GLU A 212 5.93 -4.65 8.44
C GLU A 212 4.63 -5.35 8.80
N GLU A 213 3.63 -4.60 9.24
CA GLU A 213 2.34 -5.14 9.66
C GLU A 213 1.17 -4.35 9.06
N ILE A 214 0.19 -5.08 8.52
CA ILE A 214 -1.08 -4.55 8.05
C ILE A 214 -2.19 -5.41 8.63
N ALA A 215 -3.16 -4.79 9.31
CA ALA A 215 -4.30 -5.49 9.88
C ALA A 215 -5.62 -4.80 9.54
N ASN A 216 -6.60 -5.57 9.09
CA ASN A 216 -7.94 -5.12 8.82
C ASN A 216 -8.92 -5.99 9.60
N LEU A 217 -9.83 -5.36 10.32
CA LEU A 217 -10.89 -6.03 11.08
C LEU A 217 -12.23 -5.41 10.72
N GLN A 218 -13.20 -6.25 10.38
CA GLN A 218 -14.60 -5.86 10.26
C GLN A 218 -15.44 -6.77 11.17
N ILE A 219 -16.21 -6.13 12.04
CA ILE A 219 -17.13 -6.83 12.92
C ILE A 219 -18.50 -6.16 12.81
N GLY A 220 -19.51 -6.95 12.57
CA GLY A 220 -20.85 -6.40 12.43
C GLY A 220 -21.95 -7.45 12.47
N TRP A 221 -23.13 -7.01 12.12
CA TRP A 221 -24.27 -7.90 11.89
C TRP A 221 -25.04 -7.49 10.64
N ASP A 222 -25.63 -8.47 10.00
CA ASP A 222 -26.62 -8.32 8.94
C ASP A 222 -27.97 -8.88 9.40
N ASP A 223 -29.04 -8.14 9.16
CA ASP A 223 -30.42 -8.54 9.40
C ASP A 223 -31.18 -8.46 8.08
N LEU A 224 -31.10 -9.55 7.32
CA LEU A 224 -31.71 -9.63 6.00
C LEU A 224 -33.25 -9.55 6.05
N GLN A 225 -33.88 -9.93 7.18
CA GLN A 225 -35.33 -9.88 7.32
C GLN A 225 -35.85 -8.47 7.57
N ASN A 226 -35.11 -7.69 8.36
CA ASN A 226 -35.52 -6.31 8.70
C ASN A 226 -34.69 -5.25 7.93
N GLY A 227 -33.83 -5.68 7.00
CA GLY A 227 -33.04 -4.81 6.15
C GLY A 227 -32.11 -3.88 6.91
N SER A 228 -31.56 -4.33 8.06
CA SER A 228 -30.60 -3.52 8.84
C SER A 228 -29.23 -4.18 8.90
N GLN A 229 -28.19 -3.37 8.88
CA GLN A 229 -26.82 -3.81 9.05
C GLN A 229 -26.03 -2.81 9.88
N ALA A 230 -25.02 -3.27 10.61
CA ALA A 230 -24.04 -2.43 11.27
C ALA A 230 -22.67 -3.06 11.17
N THR A 231 -21.65 -2.27 10.89
CA THR A 231 -20.27 -2.73 10.75
C THR A 231 -19.32 -1.74 11.38
N LEU A 232 -18.46 -2.23 12.26
CA LEU A 232 -17.27 -1.54 12.75
C LEU A 232 -16.10 -2.01 11.89
N ILE A 233 -15.32 -1.07 11.40
CA ILE A 233 -14.17 -1.30 10.53
C ILE A 233 -12.95 -0.71 11.23
N VAL A 234 -11.87 -1.49 11.34
CA VAL A 234 -10.59 -1.07 11.90
C VAL A 234 -9.51 -1.37 10.87
N ASN A 235 -8.71 -0.36 10.52
CA ASN A 235 -7.57 -0.50 9.63
C ASN A 235 -6.31 -0.04 10.37
N TYR A 236 -5.32 -0.90 10.45
CA TYR A 236 -4.02 -0.64 11.03
C TYR A 236 -2.93 -0.92 10.01
N VAL A 237 -1.98 0.00 9.91
CA VAL A 237 -0.77 -0.10 9.08
C VAL A 237 0.39 0.41 9.93
N SER A 238 1.47 -0.38 10.07
CA SER A 238 2.65 0.06 10.81
C SER A 238 3.42 1.14 10.02
N ASP A 239 4.34 1.81 10.71
CA ASP A 239 5.27 2.77 10.11
C ASP A 239 6.06 2.16 8.96
N ARG A 240 6.55 3.02 8.07
CA ARG A 240 7.36 2.62 6.92
C ARG A 240 8.25 3.74 6.42
N VAL A 241 9.30 3.38 5.72
CA VAL A 241 10.13 4.34 4.98
C VAL A 241 9.30 4.91 3.83
N ARG A 242 9.03 6.21 3.83
CA ARG A 242 8.31 6.92 2.78
C ARG A 242 9.22 7.36 1.64
N ALA A 243 10.37 7.92 1.99
CA ALA A 243 11.38 8.33 1.03
C ALA A 243 12.77 8.22 1.65
N ARG A 244 13.74 7.85 0.85
CA ARG A 244 15.10 7.68 1.31
C ARG A 244 15.89 8.97 1.20
N GLY A 245 16.53 9.36 2.27
CA GLY A 245 17.44 10.52 2.26
C GLY A 245 18.74 10.19 1.53
N ILE A 246 19.30 11.14 0.78
CA ILE A 246 20.61 11.02 0.16
C ILE A 246 21.61 11.88 0.92
N ASP A 247 22.86 11.49 0.94
CA ASP A 247 23.99 12.15 1.58
C ASP A 247 23.77 12.39 3.09
N VAL A 248 23.55 13.63 3.49
CA VAL A 248 23.38 14.02 4.90
C VAL A 248 21.91 14.02 5.36
N LEU A 249 20.98 13.94 4.42
CA LEU A 249 19.56 13.91 4.76
C LEU A 249 19.18 12.55 5.34
N PRO A 250 18.46 12.49 6.47
CA PRO A 250 17.90 11.25 6.97
C PRO A 250 16.71 10.78 6.13
N ASP A 251 16.35 9.51 6.30
CA ASP A 251 15.16 8.95 5.70
C ASP A 251 13.90 9.62 6.26
N ILE A 252 12.83 9.61 5.45
CA ILE A 252 11.52 10.07 5.85
C ILE A 252 10.68 8.85 6.17
N TYR A 253 10.14 8.84 7.38
CA TYR A 253 9.21 7.82 7.86
C TYR A 253 7.80 8.38 7.87
N GLU A 254 6.83 7.54 7.53
CA GLU A 254 5.43 7.86 7.73
C GLU A 254 4.79 6.89 8.72
N GLU A 255 3.91 7.43 9.55
CA GLU A 255 3.09 6.71 10.52
C GLU A 255 1.63 6.83 10.08
N PRO A 256 1.12 5.83 9.33
CA PRO A 256 -0.28 5.85 8.92
C PRO A 256 -1.21 5.81 10.14
N PRO A 257 -2.30 6.60 10.16
CA PRO A 257 -3.21 6.63 11.30
C PRO A 257 -3.98 5.31 11.47
N LEU A 258 -4.29 4.94 12.72
CA LEU A 258 -5.24 3.88 13.03
C LEU A 258 -6.64 4.37 12.71
N LEU A 259 -7.24 3.85 11.64
CA LEU A 259 -8.58 4.25 11.23
C LEU A 259 -9.65 3.34 11.82
N VAL A 260 -10.64 3.96 12.47
CA VAL A 260 -11.83 3.28 12.99
C VAL A 260 -13.07 3.95 12.42
N ASP A 261 -13.84 3.16 11.68
CA ASP A 261 -15.07 3.61 11.02
C ASP A 261 -16.26 2.79 11.52
N PHE A 262 -17.44 3.39 11.53
CA PHE A 262 -18.69 2.71 11.82
C PHE A 262 -19.73 3.05 10.77
N VAL A 263 -20.36 2.01 10.23
CA VAL A 263 -21.43 2.14 9.25
C VAL A 263 -22.66 1.43 9.77
N TYR A 264 -23.79 2.13 9.74
CA TYR A 264 -25.09 1.57 10.04
C TYR A 264 -26.07 1.88 8.92
N SER A 265 -26.89 0.92 8.53
CA SER A 265 -28.02 1.22 7.65
C SER A 265 -29.26 0.40 8.02
N ARG A 266 -30.43 0.94 7.71
CA ARG A 266 -31.72 0.28 7.92
C ARG A 266 -32.68 0.65 6.81
N ALA A 267 -33.29 -0.38 6.23
CA ALA A 267 -34.46 -0.22 5.37
C ALA A 267 -35.72 -0.20 6.24
N ILE A 268 -36.61 0.76 5.98
CA ILE A 268 -37.92 0.91 6.60
C ILE A 268 -38.94 0.78 5.49
N ASN A 269 -39.71 -0.30 5.53
CA ASN A 269 -40.81 -0.50 4.60
C ASN A 269 -41.95 0.44 5.02
N LEU A 270 -42.36 1.34 4.13
CA LEU A 270 -43.36 2.40 4.37
C LEU A 270 -44.76 2.01 3.90
N ASP A 271 -45.17 0.78 4.13
CA ASP A 271 -46.49 0.23 3.76
C ASP A 271 -46.62 -0.44 2.38
N SER A 272 -47.74 -1.10 2.25
CA SER A 272 -48.29 -1.87 1.15
C SER A 272 -48.11 -1.36 -0.30
N LEU A 273 -47.26 -0.40 -0.56
CA LEU A 273 -47.04 0.23 -1.86
C LEU A 273 -45.66 -0.02 -2.47
N GLU A 274 -44.90 -1.00 -1.99
CA GLU A 274 -43.53 -1.31 -2.48
C GLU A 274 -42.51 -0.16 -2.29
N ASN A 275 -42.82 0.79 -1.39
CA ASN A 275 -41.96 1.94 -1.14
C ASN A 275 -41.03 1.67 0.04
N ASP A 276 -39.73 1.82 -0.16
CA ASP A 276 -38.71 1.64 0.86
C ASP A 276 -37.96 2.96 1.17
N LEU A 277 -37.80 3.24 2.44
CA LEU A 277 -36.90 4.29 2.93
C LEU A 277 -35.67 3.63 3.54
N LYS A 278 -34.50 3.82 2.95
CA LYS A 278 -33.23 3.42 3.56
C LYS A 278 -32.59 4.60 4.26
N ILE A 279 -32.28 4.45 5.54
CA ILE A 279 -31.52 5.40 6.35
C ILE A 279 -30.12 4.83 6.53
N SER A 280 -29.08 5.63 6.38
CA SER A 280 -27.71 5.26 6.66
C SER A 280 -27.01 6.30 7.52
N LEU A 281 -26.20 5.83 8.45
CA LEU A 281 -25.27 6.61 9.27
C LEU A 281 -23.86 6.08 9.00
N GLU A 282 -22.94 6.97 8.73
CA GLU A 282 -21.53 6.66 8.52
C GLU A 282 -20.70 7.59 9.38
N LEU A 283 -19.88 7.02 10.23
CA LEU A 283 -18.89 7.70 11.06
C LEU A 283 -17.52 7.24 10.57
N ARG A 284 -16.68 8.17 10.13
CA ARG A 284 -15.33 7.87 9.68
C ARG A 284 -14.31 8.55 10.56
N ASN A 285 -13.17 7.88 10.74
CA ASN A 285 -12.07 8.31 11.60
C ASN A 285 -12.58 8.72 13.00
N ILE A 286 -13.24 7.78 13.69
CA ILE A 286 -13.87 8.02 15.00
C ILE A 286 -12.85 8.42 16.06
N LEU A 287 -11.60 7.96 15.90
CA LEU A 287 -10.51 8.27 16.83
C LEU A 287 -9.89 9.64 16.60
N ASP A 288 -10.26 10.32 15.49
CA ASP A 288 -9.72 11.62 15.09
C ASP A 288 -8.18 11.63 14.96
N GLU A 289 -7.65 10.50 14.48
CA GLU A 289 -6.21 10.30 14.29
C GLU A 289 -5.68 11.18 13.14
N GLU A 290 -4.42 11.58 13.27
CA GLU A 290 -3.72 12.41 12.30
C GLU A 290 -2.75 11.58 11.48
N TYR A 291 -2.53 11.99 10.24
CA TYR A 291 -1.40 11.51 9.45
C TYR A 291 -0.13 12.24 9.89
N TYR A 292 0.94 11.48 10.04
CA TYR A 292 2.22 12.00 10.47
C TYR A 292 3.36 11.41 9.64
N ALA A 293 4.28 12.29 9.20
CA ALA A 293 5.53 11.87 8.60
C ALA A 293 6.67 12.71 9.18
N SER A 294 7.80 12.05 9.50
CA SER A 294 8.94 12.68 10.13
C SER A 294 10.24 12.34 9.44
N MET A 295 11.23 13.22 9.64
CA MET A 295 12.62 13.03 9.25
C MET A 295 13.44 12.92 10.52
N ALA A 296 14.16 11.80 10.71
CA ALA A 296 14.95 11.51 11.91
C ALA A 296 14.14 11.62 13.22
N ASP A 297 12.88 11.22 13.24
CA ASP A 297 11.96 11.22 14.39
C ASP A 297 11.79 12.58 15.11
N THR A 298 12.38 13.64 14.59
CA THR A 298 12.44 14.94 15.26
C THR A 298 11.93 16.10 14.41
N VAL A 299 12.04 16.00 13.09
CA VAL A 299 11.60 17.05 12.17
C VAL A 299 10.30 16.58 11.52
N ILE A 300 9.22 17.31 11.77
CA ILE A 300 7.94 17.07 11.11
C ILE A 300 8.15 17.38 9.63
N TYR A 301 7.91 16.36 8.79
CA TYR A 301 8.01 16.47 7.35
C TYR A 301 6.64 16.77 6.73
N ASP A 302 5.62 16.08 7.23
CA ASP A 302 4.24 16.27 6.81
C ASP A 302 3.30 15.87 7.96
N GLN A 303 2.28 16.68 8.23
CA GLN A 303 1.29 16.40 9.27
C GLN A 303 -0.03 17.03 8.87
N TYR A 304 -1.08 16.25 8.85
CA TYR A 304 -2.42 16.78 8.64
C TYR A 304 -3.48 15.97 9.39
N ASN A 305 -4.50 16.67 9.83
CA ASN A 305 -5.64 16.06 10.49
C ASN A 305 -6.66 15.60 9.44
N LEU A 306 -7.00 14.33 9.46
CA LEU A 306 -8.04 13.75 8.61
C LEU A 306 -9.45 14.19 9.04
N GLY A 307 -9.60 14.53 10.33
CA GLY A 307 -10.87 14.88 10.94
C GLY A 307 -11.86 13.73 11.05
N THR A 308 -12.76 13.81 12.00
CA THR A 308 -13.90 12.88 12.09
C THR A 308 -15.01 13.32 11.14
N SER A 309 -15.50 12.41 10.32
CA SER A 309 -16.60 12.68 9.38
C SER A 309 -17.87 11.94 9.81
N VAL A 310 -19.00 12.65 9.75
CA VAL A 310 -20.33 12.10 10.03
C VAL A 310 -21.23 12.34 8.82
N SER A 311 -21.74 11.25 8.25
CA SER A 311 -22.66 11.30 7.11
C SER A 311 -24.01 10.66 7.46
N LEU A 312 -25.11 11.34 7.16
CA LEU A 312 -26.46 10.82 7.30
C LEU A 312 -27.12 10.78 5.92
N GLY A 313 -27.45 9.58 5.47
CA GLY A 313 -28.04 9.35 4.16
C GLY A 313 -29.51 8.92 4.24
N PHE A 314 -30.30 9.38 3.28
CA PHE A 314 -31.70 8.96 3.08
C PHE A 314 -31.89 8.58 1.61
N LYS A 315 -32.35 7.37 1.36
CA LYS A 315 -32.68 6.89 0.01
C LYS A 315 -34.12 6.40 0.01
N TYR A 316 -34.96 7.04 -0.79
CA TYR A 316 -36.33 6.62 -1.01
C TYR A 316 -36.47 5.96 -2.38
N SER A 317 -37.07 4.78 -2.40
CA SER A 317 -37.42 4.04 -3.61
C SER A 317 -38.93 3.96 -3.73
N PHE A 318 -39.47 4.25 -4.92
CA PHE A 318 -40.90 4.25 -5.22
C PHE A 318 -41.17 3.47 -6.49
#